data_84ca89ad1bce6adc9c653361095333a5
#
_entry.id   84ca89ad1bce6adc9c653361095333a5
#
_cell.length_a   1.000
_cell.length_b   1.000
_cell.length_c   1.000
_cell.angle_alpha   90.00
_cell.angle_beta   90.00
_cell.angle_gamma   90.00
#
_symmetry.space_group_name_H-M   'P 1'
#
loop_
_entity.id
_entity.type
_entity.pdbx_description
1 polymer ?
#
loop_
_entity_poly.entity_id
_entity_poly.type
_entity_poly.pdbx_seq_one_letter_code
_entity_poly.pdbx_strand_id
1 'polypeptide(L)'
;ENIPQENKEFFNNLKKLKIFPVFVSDNFFEVKNKNIHLIGDAFFAFPPSFAQGASQSIEGAHELFASIENNSNANFFKNRVNKTKMVNNRSKFNQFAFHLSNPLTVYFRNIFLKKLVKNKKFLESYLGKIYR
;
A
#
# COMPACT_ATOMS: atom_id res chain seq x y z
N GLU A 1 -17.52 -12.92 17.79
CA GLU A 1 -16.11 -12.41 17.89
C GLU A 1 -15.82 -12.04 19.32
N ASN A 2 -14.77 -12.64 19.91
CA ASN A 2 -14.40 -12.39 21.31
C ASN A 2 -13.62 -11.06 21.40
N ILE A 3 -14.35 -9.98 21.66
CA ILE A 3 -13.74 -8.70 22.00
C ILE A 3 -13.27 -8.78 23.45
N PRO A 4 -11.99 -8.48 23.76
CA PRO A 4 -11.49 -8.43 25.12
C PRO A 4 -12.37 -7.53 26.01
N GLN A 5 -12.60 -7.92 27.27
CA GLN A 5 -13.50 -7.22 28.18
C GLN A 5 -13.15 -5.73 28.32
N GLU A 6 -11.85 -5.41 28.40
CA GLU A 6 -11.31 -4.06 28.47
C GLU A 6 -11.68 -3.17 27.27
N ASN A 7 -11.94 -3.77 26.11
CA ASN A 7 -12.31 -3.03 24.90
C ASN A 7 -13.82 -2.90 24.72
N LYS A 8 -14.63 -3.67 25.48
CA LYS A 8 -16.11 -3.60 25.36
C LYS A 8 -16.64 -2.24 25.77
N GLU A 9 -16.10 -1.65 26.83
CA GLU A 9 -16.51 -0.33 27.32
C GLU A 9 -16.22 0.77 26.30
N PHE A 10 -15.06 0.69 25.60
CA PHE A 10 -14.74 1.58 24.50
C PHE A 10 -15.77 1.50 23.38
N PHE A 11 -16.12 0.28 22.93
CA PHE A 11 -17.10 0.08 21.86
C PHE A 11 -18.51 0.52 22.27
N ASN A 12 -18.93 0.33 23.53
CA ASN A 12 -20.22 0.77 24.02
C ASN A 12 -20.39 2.30 24.03
N ASN A 13 -19.27 3.03 24.12
CA ASN A 13 -19.25 4.49 24.08
C ASN A 13 -19.23 5.09 22.68
N LEU A 14 -19.10 4.28 21.62
CA LEU A 14 -19.13 4.72 20.24
C LEU A 14 -20.58 4.98 19.79
N LYS A 15 -21.02 6.23 19.83
CA LYS A 15 -22.42 6.62 19.58
C LYS A 15 -22.86 6.63 18.11
N LYS A 16 -21.93 6.69 17.14
CA LYS A 16 -22.26 6.73 15.69
C LYS A 16 -21.14 6.07 14.88
N LEU A 17 -21.19 4.76 14.73
CA LEU A 17 -20.29 4.05 13.83
C LEU A 17 -20.73 4.28 12.38
N LYS A 18 -19.80 4.73 11.54
CA LYS A 18 -19.99 4.80 10.09
C LYS A 18 -19.04 3.81 9.42
N ILE A 19 -19.57 3.05 8.48
CA ILE A 19 -18.79 2.16 7.63
C ILE A 19 -18.49 2.89 6.33
N PHE A 20 -17.20 3.02 6.00
CA PHE A 20 -16.75 3.57 4.74
C PHE A 20 -16.18 2.45 3.88
N PRO A 21 -16.69 2.22 2.66
CA PRO A 21 -16.09 1.27 1.74
C PRO A 21 -14.70 1.74 1.33
N VAL A 22 -13.74 0.83 1.27
CA VAL A 22 -12.42 1.08 0.73
C VAL A 22 -12.37 0.53 -0.69
N PHE A 23 -12.20 1.42 -1.66
CA PHE A 23 -12.03 1.05 -3.06
C PHE A 23 -10.54 0.91 -3.38
N VAL A 24 -10.19 -0.14 -4.12
CA VAL A 24 -8.83 -0.41 -4.58
C VAL A 24 -8.84 -0.67 -6.08
N SER A 25 -7.73 -0.35 -6.74
CA SER A 25 -7.60 -0.62 -8.18
C SER A 25 -7.18 -2.07 -8.43
N ASP A 26 -7.80 -2.69 -9.41
CA ASP A 26 -7.41 -4.02 -9.90
C ASP A 26 -6.49 -3.94 -11.12
N ASN A 27 -6.69 -2.92 -11.97
CA ASN A 27 -5.98 -2.76 -13.22
C ASN A 27 -5.37 -1.36 -13.36
N PHE A 28 -4.36 -1.26 -14.21
CA PHE A 28 -3.79 0.02 -14.62
C PHE A 28 -4.54 0.54 -15.84
N PHE A 29 -4.83 1.84 -15.82
CA PHE A 29 -5.47 2.51 -16.92
C PHE A 29 -4.50 3.53 -17.54
N GLU A 30 -4.14 3.33 -18.78
CA GLU A 30 -3.34 4.27 -19.58
C GLU A 30 -4.26 5.17 -20.39
N VAL A 31 -4.13 6.47 -20.18
CA VAL A 31 -4.88 7.45 -20.97
C VAL A 31 -4.26 7.56 -22.36
N LYS A 32 -5.07 7.37 -23.41
CA LYS A 32 -4.60 7.44 -24.82
C LYS A 32 -4.07 8.82 -25.21
N ASN A 33 -4.54 9.88 -24.56
CA ASN A 33 -4.05 11.24 -24.81
C ASN A 33 -2.71 11.44 -24.12
N LYS A 34 -1.66 11.68 -24.90
CA LYS A 34 -0.27 11.84 -24.43
C LYS A 34 -0.04 13.06 -23.53
N ASN A 35 -0.98 14.00 -23.48
CA ASN A 35 -0.90 15.20 -22.65
C ASN A 35 -1.64 15.05 -21.32
N ILE A 36 -2.24 13.88 -21.06
CA ILE A 36 -2.97 13.62 -19.81
C ILE A 36 -2.27 12.47 -19.09
N HIS A 37 -1.83 12.75 -17.86
CA HIS A 37 -1.19 11.78 -16.99
C HIS A 37 -1.98 11.62 -15.70
N LEU A 38 -2.24 10.39 -15.30
CA LEU A 38 -2.86 10.08 -14.01
C LEU A 38 -1.77 9.93 -12.95
N ILE A 39 -2.02 10.44 -11.74
CA ILE A 39 -1.16 10.29 -10.57
C ILE A 39 -1.99 9.93 -9.32
N GLY A 40 -1.33 9.47 -8.27
CA GLY A 40 -1.98 9.09 -7.02
C GLY A 40 -3.03 7.99 -7.19
N ASP A 41 -4.14 8.10 -6.47
CA ASP A 41 -5.22 7.13 -6.51
C ASP A 41 -5.94 7.07 -7.87
N ALA A 42 -5.89 8.16 -8.66
CA ALA A 42 -6.39 8.16 -10.03
C ALA A 42 -5.55 7.26 -10.95
N PHE A 43 -4.25 7.11 -10.65
CA PHE A 43 -3.38 6.15 -11.34
C PHE A 43 -3.56 4.73 -10.80
N PHE A 44 -3.54 4.59 -9.47
CA PHE A 44 -3.74 3.32 -8.79
C PHE A 44 -4.03 3.50 -7.30
N ALA A 45 -5.23 3.12 -6.85
CA ALA A 45 -5.61 3.12 -5.45
C ALA A 45 -5.17 1.83 -4.76
N PHE A 46 -4.32 1.95 -3.75
CA PHE A 46 -3.77 0.82 -2.99
C PHE A 46 -4.66 0.39 -1.83
N PRO A 47 -4.61 -0.91 -1.42
CA PRO A 47 -5.08 -1.29 -0.10
C PRO A 47 -4.34 -0.49 0.99
N PRO A 48 -5.03 0.02 2.04
CA PRO A 48 -4.43 0.90 3.05
C PRO A 48 -3.43 0.19 3.98
N SER A 49 -3.35 -1.13 3.93
CA SER A 49 -2.55 -2.00 4.81
C SER A 49 -1.04 -1.74 4.79
N PHE A 50 -0.54 -0.95 3.86
CA PHE A 50 0.88 -0.59 3.76
C PHE A 50 1.13 0.92 3.91
N ALA A 51 0.07 1.73 4.09
CA ALA A 51 0.10 3.19 4.27
C ALA A 51 0.93 3.95 3.21
N GLN A 52 0.94 3.46 1.95
CA GLN A 52 1.79 4.02 0.89
C GLN A 52 1.06 4.97 -0.08
N GLY A 53 -0.26 5.12 0.03
CA GLY A 53 -1.04 5.93 -0.92
C GLY A 53 -0.48 7.35 -1.10
N ALA A 54 -0.34 8.10 -0.01
CA ALA A 54 0.18 9.47 -0.05
C ALA A 54 1.63 9.55 -0.56
N SER A 55 2.53 8.68 -0.06
CA SER A 55 3.93 8.64 -0.50
C SER A 55 4.03 8.37 -2.00
N GLN A 56 3.24 7.41 -2.49
CA GLN A 56 3.24 7.05 -3.91
C GLN A 56 2.62 8.14 -4.79
N SER A 57 1.69 8.94 -4.25
CA SER A 57 1.15 10.10 -4.97
C SER A 57 2.20 11.20 -5.13
N ILE A 58 2.92 11.54 -4.07
CA ILE A 58 3.99 12.56 -4.08
C ILE A 58 5.13 12.12 -5.01
N GLU A 59 5.57 10.87 -4.88
CA GLU A 59 6.62 10.31 -5.72
C GLU A 59 6.23 10.27 -7.20
N GLY A 60 4.98 9.87 -7.50
CA GLY A 60 4.46 9.87 -8.87
C GLY A 60 4.41 11.26 -9.48
N ALA A 61 4.04 12.29 -8.71
CA ALA A 61 4.07 13.67 -9.16
C ALA A 61 5.51 14.14 -9.48
N HIS A 62 6.48 13.81 -8.61
CA HIS A 62 7.88 14.12 -8.82
C HIS A 62 8.47 13.42 -10.05
N GLU A 63 8.19 12.11 -10.21
CA GLU A 63 8.63 11.34 -11.38
C GLU A 63 8.03 11.88 -12.68
N LEU A 64 6.74 12.28 -12.67
CA LEU A 64 6.10 12.88 -13.83
C LEU A 64 6.76 14.21 -14.18
N PHE A 65 6.97 15.09 -13.20
CA PHE A 65 7.64 16.37 -13.40
C PHE A 65 9.03 16.18 -14.03
N ALA A 66 9.86 15.31 -13.44
CA ALA A 66 11.19 15.01 -13.98
C ALA A 66 11.15 14.41 -15.40
N SER A 67 10.14 13.59 -15.70
CA SER A 67 9.99 13.01 -17.05
C SER A 67 9.59 14.05 -18.09
N ILE A 68 8.82 15.05 -17.70
CA ILE A 68 8.44 16.18 -18.58
C ILE A 68 9.68 17.06 -18.86
N GLU A 69 10.43 17.43 -17.83
CA GLU A 69 11.65 18.22 -17.98
C GLU A 69 12.69 17.55 -18.90
N ASN A 70 12.83 16.23 -18.79
CA ASN A 70 13.79 15.46 -19.59
C ASN A 70 13.22 14.95 -20.94
N ASN A 71 12.04 15.38 -21.37
CA ASN A 71 11.35 14.90 -22.57
C ASN A 71 11.23 13.37 -22.65
N SER A 72 11.06 12.71 -21.51
CA SER A 72 11.00 11.24 -21.39
C SER A 72 9.63 10.71 -20.97
N ASN A 73 8.56 11.48 -21.19
CA ASN A 73 7.18 11.17 -20.77
C ASN A 73 6.69 9.80 -21.24
N ALA A 74 7.18 9.33 -22.39
CA ALA A 74 6.79 8.03 -22.95
C ALA A 74 7.13 6.85 -22.02
N ASN A 75 8.14 7.00 -21.15
CA ASN A 75 8.56 5.96 -20.21
C ASN A 75 7.89 6.07 -18.83
N PHE A 76 7.27 7.21 -18.51
CA PHE A 76 6.67 7.46 -17.20
C PHE A 76 5.68 6.36 -16.81
N PHE A 77 4.70 6.07 -17.67
CA PHE A 77 3.67 5.07 -17.41
C PHE A 77 4.28 3.70 -17.09
N LYS A 78 5.19 3.22 -17.94
CA LYS A 78 5.84 1.91 -17.77
C LYS A 78 6.63 1.81 -16.46
N ASN A 79 7.42 2.82 -16.15
CA ASN A 79 8.23 2.87 -14.93
C ASN A 79 7.31 2.89 -13.70
N ARG A 80 6.28 3.73 -13.73
CA ARG A 80 5.32 3.87 -12.64
C ARG A 80 4.52 2.59 -12.40
N VAL A 81 4.08 1.90 -13.46
CA VAL A 81 3.40 0.60 -13.35
C VAL A 81 4.26 -0.42 -12.61
N ASN A 82 5.55 -0.53 -12.94
CA ASN A 82 6.44 -1.50 -12.31
C ASN A 82 6.59 -1.25 -10.80
N LYS A 83 6.78 0.02 -10.40
CA LYS A 83 6.89 0.41 -9.00
C LYS A 83 5.57 0.20 -8.25
N THR A 84 4.47 0.60 -8.84
CA THR A 84 3.13 0.43 -8.27
C THR A 84 2.77 -1.04 -8.07
N LYS A 85 3.11 -1.93 -9.02
CA LYS A 85 2.92 -3.38 -8.84
C LYS A 85 3.67 -3.91 -7.63
N MET A 86 4.92 -3.48 -7.43
CA MET A 86 5.71 -3.89 -6.26
C MET A 86 5.06 -3.44 -4.94
N VAL A 87 4.63 -2.18 -4.86
CA VAL A 87 3.95 -1.62 -3.68
C VAL A 87 2.62 -2.33 -3.43
N ASN A 88 1.82 -2.56 -4.47
CA ASN A 88 0.54 -3.26 -4.36
C ASN A 88 0.69 -4.70 -3.84
N ASN A 89 1.68 -5.44 -4.35
CA ASN A 89 1.94 -6.80 -3.88
C ASN A 89 2.30 -6.81 -2.39
N ARG A 90 3.06 -5.83 -1.90
CA ARG A 90 3.37 -5.70 -0.46
C ARG A 90 2.14 -5.31 0.35
N SER A 91 1.31 -4.40 -0.17
CA SER A 91 0.03 -4.03 0.46
C SER A 91 -0.90 -5.23 0.59
N LYS A 92 -1.06 -6.02 -0.46
CA LYS A 92 -1.87 -7.25 -0.45
C LYS A 92 -1.31 -8.29 0.54
N PHE A 93 0.01 -8.46 0.58
CA PHE A 93 0.65 -9.36 1.54
C PHE A 93 0.41 -8.91 2.98
N ASN A 94 0.58 -7.63 3.29
CA ASN A 94 0.29 -7.09 4.62
C ASN A 94 -1.18 -7.25 4.99
N GLN A 95 -2.08 -6.96 4.06
CA GLN A 95 -3.52 -7.16 4.26
C GLN A 95 -3.83 -8.61 4.63
N PHE A 96 -3.30 -9.56 3.87
CA PHE A 96 -3.44 -10.98 4.18
C PHE A 96 -2.88 -11.31 5.57
N ALA A 97 -1.65 -10.89 5.87
CA ALA A 97 -1.00 -11.19 7.14
C ALA A 97 -1.75 -10.57 8.35
N PHE A 98 -2.32 -9.38 8.21
CA PHE A 98 -3.08 -8.73 9.29
C PHE A 98 -4.43 -9.38 9.55
N HIS A 99 -5.05 -9.99 8.55
CA HIS A 99 -6.36 -10.64 8.67
C HIS A 99 -6.30 -12.13 9.03
N LEU A 100 -5.12 -12.68 9.31
CA LEU A 100 -5.01 -14.03 9.82
C LEU A 100 -5.67 -14.12 11.21
N SER A 101 -6.69 -14.96 11.35
CA SER A 101 -7.48 -15.13 12.58
C SER A 101 -7.29 -16.49 13.24
N ASN A 102 -6.81 -17.50 12.52
CA ASN A 102 -6.54 -18.82 13.09
C ASN A 102 -5.38 -18.75 14.08
N PRO A 103 -5.51 -19.25 15.33
CA PRO A 103 -4.47 -19.17 16.36
C PRO A 103 -3.10 -19.72 15.95
N LEU A 104 -3.07 -20.83 15.20
CA LEU A 104 -1.83 -21.43 14.73
C LEU A 104 -1.13 -20.53 13.70
N THR A 105 -1.87 -20.01 12.72
CA THR A 105 -1.30 -19.13 11.69
C THR A 105 -0.84 -17.81 12.30
N VAL A 106 -1.57 -17.27 13.26
CA VAL A 106 -1.18 -16.06 14.03
C VAL A 106 0.12 -16.31 14.81
N TYR A 107 0.26 -17.46 15.47
CA TYR A 107 1.46 -17.83 16.20
C TYR A 107 2.69 -17.88 15.28
N PHE A 108 2.60 -18.58 14.14
CA PHE A 108 3.69 -18.65 13.16
C PHE A 108 4.00 -17.29 12.53
N ARG A 109 2.99 -16.51 12.18
CA ARG A 109 3.16 -15.13 11.72
C ARG A 109 3.96 -14.31 12.71
N ASN A 110 3.62 -14.36 14.00
CA ASN A 110 4.27 -13.56 15.03
C ASN A 110 5.74 -13.95 15.22
N ILE A 111 6.07 -15.25 15.19
CA ILE A 111 7.45 -15.71 15.23
C ILE A 111 8.23 -15.22 14.01
N PHE A 112 7.63 -15.35 12.82
CA PHE A 112 8.24 -14.93 11.57
C PHE A 112 8.52 -13.43 11.57
N LEU A 113 7.53 -12.60 11.96
CA LEU A 113 7.69 -11.16 12.05
C LEU A 113 8.78 -10.76 13.05
N LYS A 114 8.84 -11.40 14.24
CA LYS A 114 9.91 -11.14 15.22
C LYS A 114 11.30 -11.40 14.65
N LYS A 115 11.47 -12.42 13.80
CA LYS A 115 12.75 -12.70 13.13
C LYS A 115 13.06 -11.71 12.01
N LEU A 116 12.05 -11.37 11.21
CA LEU A 116 12.21 -10.43 10.08
C LEU A 116 12.59 -9.02 10.54
N VAL A 117 11.93 -8.50 11.58
CA VAL A 117 12.21 -7.15 12.11
C VAL A 117 13.63 -7.02 12.66
N LYS A 118 14.24 -8.12 13.12
CA LYS A 118 15.63 -8.13 13.58
C LYS A 118 16.64 -8.18 12.42
N ASN A 119 16.21 -8.53 11.22
CA ASN A 119 17.08 -8.64 10.06
C ASN A 119 17.16 -7.30 9.30
N LYS A 120 18.22 -6.53 9.57
CA LYS A 120 18.45 -5.21 8.92
C LYS A 120 18.47 -5.30 7.39
N LYS A 121 19.13 -6.32 6.81
CA LYS A 121 19.19 -6.52 5.35
C LYS A 121 17.81 -6.74 4.75
N PHE A 122 16.95 -7.48 5.46
CA PHE A 122 15.56 -7.66 5.04
C PHE A 122 14.81 -6.33 5.06
N LEU A 123 14.90 -5.56 6.15
CA LEU A 123 14.23 -4.27 6.27
C LEU A 123 14.69 -3.30 5.19
N GLU A 124 15.99 -3.18 4.95
CA GLU A 124 16.55 -2.35 3.89
C GLU A 124 16.08 -2.80 2.49
N SER A 125 16.03 -4.10 2.23
CA SER A 125 15.52 -4.62 0.96
C SER A 125 14.01 -4.45 0.81
N TYR A 126 13.26 -4.65 1.89
CA TYR A 126 11.80 -4.60 1.86
C TYR A 126 11.26 -3.18 1.84
N LEU A 127 11.81 -2.29 2.65
CA LEU A 127 11.43 -0.88 2.71
C LEU A 127 12.23 -0.01 1.75
N GLY A 128 13.54 -0.19 1.66
CA GLY A 128 14.43 0.66 0.88
C GLY A 128 14.15 0.63 -0.63
N LYS A 129 13.64 -0.47 -1.18
CA LYS A 129 13.24 -0.54 -2.60
C LYS A 129 11.98 0.27 -2.93
N ILE A 130 11.26 0.75 -1.93
CA ILE A 130 10.08 1.60 -2.14
C ILE A 130 10.50 3.05 -2.35
N TYR A 131 11.58 3.47 -1.68
CA TYR A 131 12.06 4.84 -1.64
C TYR A 131 13.28 5.10 -2.55
N ARG A 132 13.68 4.13 -3.31
CA ARG A 132 14.69 4.21 -4.37
C ARG A 132 14.03 4.02 -5.73
#